data_5106f1ee74b36f8ea1d51c08a02071d8
#
_entry.id   5106f1ee74b36f8ea1d51c08a02071d8
#
_cell.length_a   1.000
_cell.length_b   1.000
_cell.length_c   1.000
_cell.angle_alpha   90.00
_cell.angle_beta   90.00
_cell.angle_gamma   90.00
#
_symmetry.space_group_name_H-M   'P 1'
#
loop_
_entity.id
_entity.type
_entity.pdbx_description
1 polymer ?
#
loop_
_entity_poly.entity_id
_entity_poly.type
_entity_poly.pdbx_seq_one_letter_code
_entity_poly.pdbx_strand_id
1 'polypeptide(L)'
;MKNFLITGGAGFIGSTVTERLLNRGNKVVVVDNFNDFYDYNRKIRNILEITNNFNKINEFENLSKAEKIKKLVEMVNSENFTLVYGDIRDRKAMDRVFAENRFDLVFNPAAMAGVRPSLLDPMLYEDVNVRGYMNLLELCKKYGVKKFVQASSSSVYGNNKEVPFKETAIVDFAISPYAATKKSCEVMGHVYHKLYNIDMVQLRFFTVYGPKQRPDLAIHKFTKMILEDKPIPFYGDGTTKRDYTYIDDIVDGILKSMNYLFNNENVYEIFNLGESHVVSLKEMVETIESALGKKAILDIQPMQPGDVDKTYADISKAKAMIGYDPQTNFSEGIRKFVEWYKRQ
;
A
#
# COMPACT_ATOMS: atom_id res chain seq x y z
N MET A 1 -20.96 -0.30 13.93
CA MET A 1 -19.97 -1.36 13.59
C MET A 1 -20.18 -1.74 12.15
N LYS A 2 -19.11 -1.71 11.33
CA LYS A 2 -19.11 -2.06 9.90
C LYS A 2 -18.22 -3.29 9.70
N ASN A 3 -18.44 -4.02 8.60
CA ASN A 3 -17.64 -5.19 8.24
C ASN A 3 -16.84 -4.92 6.94
N PHE A 4 -15.51 -5.00 7.04
CA PHE A 4 -14.59 -4.68 5.96
C PHE A 4 -13.84 -5.92 5.46
N LEU A 5 -13.68 -6.03 4.14
CA LEU A 5 -12.68 -6.92 3.56
C LEU A 5 -11.44 -6.11 3.19
N ILE A 6 -10.27 -6.53 3.70
CA ILE A 6 -8.98 -5.94 3.36
C ILE A 6 -8.11 -7.02 2.69
N THR A 7 -7.87 -6.90 1.41
CA THR A 7 -6.95 -7.81 0.72
C THR A 7 -5.50 -7.33 0.90
N GLY A 8 -4.52 -8.22 0.90
CA GLY A 8 -3.14 -7.80 1.21
C GLY A 8 -2.98 -7.17 2.60
N GLY A 9 -3.88 -7.53 3.53
CA GLY A 9 -3.98 -6.90 4.84
C GLY A 9 -2.86 -7.27 5.81
N ALA A 10 -1.98 -8.21 5.49
CA ALA A 10 -0.75 -8.48 6.23
C ALA A 10 0.43 -7.60 5.76
N GLY A 11 0.27 -6.88 4.63
CA GLY A 11 1.27 -5.96 4.07
C GLY A 11 1.35 -4.64 4.83
N PHE A 12 2.23 -3.75 4.38
CA PHE A 12 2.54 -2.46 4.97
C PHE A 12 1.30 -1.58 5.19
N ILE A 13 0.63 -1.16 4.10
CA ILE A 13 -0.53 -0.26 4.18
C ILE A 13 -1.74 -1.02 4.73
N GLY A 14 -1.97 -2.26 4.26
CA GLY A 14 -3.14 -3.05 4.63
C GLY A 14 -3.21 -3.34 6.13
N SER A 15 -2.08 -3.69 6.76
CA SER A 15 -2.05 -3.96 8.21
C SER A 15 -2.31 -2.70 9.03
N THR A 16 -1.78 -1.55 8.61
CA THR A 16 -2.00 -0.29 9.34
C THR A 16 -3.47 0.17 9.22
N VAL A 17 -4.10 0.02 8.05
CA VAL A 17 -5.54 0.29 7.88
C VAL A 17 -6.38 -0.67 8.74
N THR A 18 -6.03 -1.96 8.74
CA THR A 18 -6.71 -2.98 9.56
C THR A 18 -6.68 -2.59 11.04
N GLU A 19 -5.51 -2.24 11.56
CA GLU A 19 -5.32 -1.78 12.94
C GLU A 19 -6.25 -0.59 13.29
N ARG A 20 -6.28 0.42 12.42
CA ARG A 20 -7.14 1.60 12.63
C ARG A 20 -8.64 1.27 12.61
N LEU A 21 -9.05 0.33 11.75
CA LEU A 21 -10.46 -0.10 11.70
C LEU A 21 -10.86 -0.91 12.94
N LEU A 22 -10.00 -1.81 13.39
CA LEU A 22 -10.23 -2.60 14.63
C LEU A 22 -10.31 -1.68 15.86
N ASN A 23 -9.40 -0.72 15.98
CA ASN A 23 -9.39 0.26 17.08
C ASN A 23 -10.64 1.18 17.08
N ARG A 24 -11.37 1.25 15.97
CA ARG A 24 -12.67 1.94 15.86
C ARG A 24 -13.87 1.01 16.07
N GLY A 25 -13.65 -0.22 16.55
CA GLY A 25 -14.70 -1.19 16.87
C GLY A 25 -15.37 -1.80 15.64
N ASN A 26 -14.71 -1.86 14.50
CA ASN A 26 -15.23 -2.50 13.29
C ASN A 26 -14.81 -3.97 13.22
N LYS A 27 -15.51 -4.74 12.37
CA LYS A 27 -15.10 -6.09 11.96
C LYS A 27 -14.24 -6.02 10.73
N VAL A 28 -13.14 -6.80 10.69
CA VAL A 28 -12.22 -6.83 9.55
C VAL A 28 -11.87 -8.27 9.20
N VAL A 29 -12.11 -8.63 7.97
CA VAL A 29 -11.60 -9.85 7.34
C VAL A 29 -10.39 -9.47 6.49
N VAL A 30 -9.25 -10.04 6.81
CA VAL A 30 -8.00 -9.87 6.06
C VAL A 30 -7.77 -11.09 5.18
N VAL A 31 -7.49 -10.88 3.89
CA VAL A 31 -7.00 -11.92 2.98
C VAL A 31 -5.57 -11.58 2.56
N ASP A 32 -4.63 -12.50 2.77
CA ASP A 32 -3.24 -12.36 2.30
C ASP A 32 -2.70 -13.74 1.89
N ASN A 33 -1.92 -13.80 0.82
CA ASN A 33 -1.29 -15.04 0.36
C ASN A 33 0.13 -15.24 0.93
N PHE A 34 0.61 -14.32 1.73
CA PHE A 34 1.95 -14.35 2.33
C PHE A 34 3.03 -14.67 1.29
N ASN A 35 2.92 -14.10 0.07
CA ASN A 35 3.90 -14.33 -1.00
C ASN A 35 5.31 -13.89 -0.60
N ASP A 36 6.29 -14.42 -1.30
CA ASP A 36 7.72 -14.21 -1.04
C ASP A 36 8.30 -13.01 -1.82
N PHE A 37 7.49 -12.05 -2.20
CA PHE A 37 7.96 -10.80 -2.81
C PHE A 37 8.99 -10.08 -1.91
N TYR A 38 8.78 -10.19 -0.61
CA TYR A 38 9.75 -9.93 0.45
C TYR A 38 9.52 -10.91 1.59
N ASP A 39 10.44 -10.94 2.57
CA ASP A 39 10.34 -11.88 3.70
C ASP A 39 8.94 -11.89 4.34
N TYR A 40 8.20 -12.97 4.13
CA TYR A 40 6.84 -13.16 4.64
C TYR A 40 6.77 -13.15 6.18
N ASN A 41 7.87 -13.38 6.90
CA ASN A 41 7.88 -13.26 8.36
C ASN A 41 7.55 -11.84 8.81
N ARG A 42 7.84 -10.81 8.01
CA ARG A 42 7.38 -9.45 8.27
C ARG A 42 5.87 -9.32 8.23
N LYS A 43 5.20 -10.03 7.32
CA LYS A 43 3.73 -10.07 7.27
C LYS A 43 3.14 -10.76 8.50
N ILE A 44 3.79 -11.84 8.97
CA ILE A 44 3.40 -12.51 10.23
C ILE A 44 3.53 -11.53 11.40
N ARG A 45 4.67 -10.84 11.52
CA ARG A 45 4.88 -9.81 12.56
C ARG A 45 3.81 -8.73 12.53
N ASN A 46 3.49 -8.19 11.33
CA ASN A 46 2.45 -7.17 11.18
C ASN A 46 1.10 -7.65 11.74
N ILE A 47 0.70 -8.89 11.43
CA ILE A 47 -0.56 -9.46 11.94
C ILE A 47 -0.50 -9.66 13.46
N LEU A 48 0.60 -10.17 14.00
CA LEU A 48 0.76 -10.33 15.45
C LEU A 48 0.72 -8.99 16.18
N GLU A 49 1.32 -7.93 15.62
CA GLU A 49 1.29 -6.58 16.19
C GLU A 49 -0.15 -6.05 16.26
N ILE A 50 -0.88 -6.04 15.14
CA ILE A 50 -2.23 -5.47 15.07
C ILE A 50 -3.29 -6.26 15.86
N THR A 51 -2.99 -7.51 16.23
CA THR A 51 -3.85 -8.38 17.04
C THR A 51 -3.38 -8.52 18.49
N ASN A 52 -2.39 -7.70 18.91
CA ASN A 52 -1.80 -7.72 20.25
C ASN A 52 -1.22 -9.09 20.67
N ASN A 53 -0.69 -9.86 19.71
CA ASN A 53 -0.07 -11.16 19.92
C ASN A 53 1.45 -11.15 19.71
N PHE A 54 2.07 -9.99 19.55
CA PHE A 54 3.50 -9.87 19.20
C PHE A 54 4.45 -10.55 20.22
N ASN A 55 4.07 -10.59 21.48
CA ASN A 55 4.78 -11.32 22.54
C ASN A 55 4.95 -12.83 22.28
N LYS A 56 4.17 -13.38 21.34
CA LYS A 56 4.22 -14.80 20.95
C LYS A 56 5.07 -15.05 19.70
N ILE A 57 5.84 -14.06 19.21
CA ILE A 57 6.62 -14.18 17.97
C ILE A 57 7.61 -15.35 18.01
N ASN A 58 8.23 -15.63 19.16
CA ASN A 58 9.18 -16.72 19.31
C ASN A 58 8.55 -18.11 19.11
N GLU A 59 7.24 -18.25 19.27
CA GLU A 59 6.53 -19.50 18.99
C GLU A 59 6.51 -19.88 17.49
N PHE A 60 6.95 -18.98 16.61
CA PHE A 60 7.04 -19.18 15.17
C PHE A 60 8.44 -19.60 14.72
N GLU A 61 9.42 -19.60 15.62
CA GLU A 61 10.77 -20.10 15.30
C GLU A 61 10.72 -21.58 14.94
N ASN A 62 11.61 -21.98 14.04
CA ASN A 62 11.76 -23.38 13.58
C ASN A 62 10.53 -24.02 12.93
N LEU A 63 9.45 -23.28 12.66
CA LEU A 63 8.30 -23.76 11.89
C LEU A 63 8.51 -23.48 10.40
N SER A 64 8.02 -24.40 9.56
CA SER A 64 7.89 -24.18 8.12
C SER A 64 6.90 -23.05 7.81
N LYS A 65 6.94 -22.49 6.61
CA LYS A 65 6.00 -21.42 6.19
C LYS A 65 4.54 -21.84 6.37
N ALA A 66 4.20 -23.08 5.98
CA ALA A 66 2.85 -23.58 6.09
C ALA A 66 2.38 -23.69 7.55
N GLU A 67 3.23 -24.22 8.43
CA GLU A 67 2.95 -24.32 9.87
C GLU A 67 2.80 -22.94 10.51
N LYS A 68 3.68 -21.99 10.16
CA LYS A 68 3.59 -20.60 10.63
C LYS A 68 2.26 -19.98 10.26
N ILE A 69 1.84 -20.08 9.00
CA ILE A 69 0.58 -19.49 8.53
C ILE A 69 -0.62 -20.16 9.21
N LYS A 70 -0.64 -21.50 9.30
CA LYS A 70 -1.69 -22.24 9.99
C LYS A 70 -1.80 -21.78 11.45
N LYS A 71 -0.70 -21.79 12.20
CA LYS A 71 -0.64 -21.34 13.59
C LYS A 71 -1.10 -19.88 13.73
N LEU A 72 -0.68 -19.00 12.82
CA LEU A 72 -1.09 -17.59 12.85
C LEU A 72 -2.61 -17.46 12.73
N VAL A 73 -3.22 -18.12 11.74
CA VAL A 73 -4.68 -18.09 11.52
C VAL A 73 -5.43 -18.59 12.76
N GLU A 74 -4.99 -19.72 13.35
CA GLU A 74 -5.61 -20.29 14.56
C GLU A 74 -5.48 -19.37 15.78
N MET A 75 -4.35 -18.64 15.88
CA MET A 75 -4.05 -17.77 17.03
C MET A 75 -4.79 -16.44 17.02
N VAL A 76 -4.97 -15.81 15.84
CA VAL A 76 -5.38 -14.40 15.76
C VAL A 76 -6.87 -14.20 15.49
N ASN A 77 -7.58 -15.20 15.01
CA ASN A 77 -9.00 -15.08 14.71
C ASN A 77 -9.82 -14.83 15.98
N SER A 78 -10.71 -13.86 15.90
CA SER A 78 -11.54 -13.38 17.00
C SER A 78 -12.90 -12.91 16.46
N GLU A 79 -13.78 -12.44 17.35
CA GLU A 79 -15.09 -11.92 16.95
C GLU A 79 -15.00 -10.78 15.92
N ASN A 80 -13.99 -9.90 16.05
CA ASN A 80 -13.85 -8.70 15.21
C ASN A 80 -12.75 -8.80 14.17
N PHE A 81 -11.93 -9.85 14.19
CA PHE A 81 -10.82 -10.02 13.24
C PHE A 81 -10.77 -11.45 12.71
N THR A 82 -10.73 -11.59 11.40
CA THR A 82 -10.55 -12.88 10.73
C THR A 82 -9.41 -12.78 9.72
N LEU A 83 -8.40 -13.64 9.86
CA LEU A 83 -7.33 -13.81 8.89
C LEU A 83 -7.62 -15.03 8.01
N VAL A 84 -7.62 -14.81 6.71
CA VAL A 84 -7.76 -15.85 5.69
C VAL A 84 -6.46 -15.94 4.89
N TYR A 85 -5.82 -17.10 4.89
CA TYR A 85 -4.76 -17.42 3.94
C TYR A 85 -5.37 -17.67 2.58
N GLY A 86 -5.18 -16.75 1.64
CA GLY A 86 -5.80 -16.83 0.32
C GLY A 86 -5.21 -15.86 -0.69
N ASP A 87 -5.44 -16.17 -1.96
CA ASP A 87 -5.00 -15.37 -3.10
C ASP A 87 -6.22 -14.79 -3.82
N ILE A 88 -6.19 -13.50 -4.15
CA ILE A 88 -7.30 -12.82 -4.85
C ILE A 88 -7.53 -13.39 -6.25
N ARG A 89 -6.57 -14.12 -6.82
CA ARG A 89 -6.70 -14.84 -8.09
C ARG A 89 -7.52 -16.13 -7.96
N ASP A 90 -7.54 -16.74 -6.78
CA ASP A 90 -8.35 -17.94 -6.52
C ASP A 90 -9.82 -17.56 -6.31
N ARG A 91 -10.56 -17.58 -7.43
CA ARG A 91 -11.98 -17.22 -7.42
C ARG A 91 -12.80 -18.10 -6.49
N LYS A 92 -12.47 -19.40 -6.35
CA LYS A 92 -13.24 -20.34 -5.50
C LYS A 92 -13.00 -20.05 -4.02
N ALA A 93 -11.74 -19.79 -3.64
CA ALA A 93 -11.42 -19.43 -2.27
C ALA A 93 -12.06 -18.08 -1.89
N MET A 94 -11.95 -17.08 -2.76
CA MET A 94 -12.57 -15.77 -2.54
C MET A 94 -14.10 -15.84 -2.53
N ASP A 95 -14.72 -16.68 -3.35
CA ASP A 95 -16.18 -16.88 -3.35
C ASP A 95 -16.67 -17.38 -1.97
N ARG A 96 -15.93 -18.28 -1.33
CA ARG A 96 -16.23 -18.74 0.04
C ARG A 96 -16.13 -17.60 1.05
N VAL A 97 -15.07 -16.78 0.97
CA VAL A 97 -14.90 -15.61 1.84
C VAL A 97 -16.09 -14.66 1.75
N PHE A 98 -16.59 -14.40 0.54
CA PHE A 98 -17.76 -13.55 0.34
C PHE A 98 -19.07 -14.21 0.75
N ALA A 99 -19.21 -15.53 0.59
CA ALA A 99 -20.41 -16.28 0.99
C ALA A 99 -20.60 -16.32 2.52
N GLU A 100 -19.49 -16.40 3.26
CA GLU A 100 -19.48 -16.48 4.72
C GLU A 100 -19.58 -15.11 5.41
N ASN A 101 -19.39 -14.02 4.64
CA ASN A 101 -19.32 -12.67 5.22
C ASN A 101 -20.19 -11.69 4.42
N ARG A 102 -20.86 -10.78 5.15
CA ARG A 102 -21.52 -9.61 4.55
C ARG A 102 -20.62 -8.40 4.71
N PHE A 103 -19.97 -7.99 3.62
CA PHE A 103 -19.09 -6.82 3.64
C PHE A 103 -19.83 -5.53 3.35
N ASP A 104 -19.59 -4.51 4.15
CA ASP A 104 -20.06 -3.13 3.90
C ASP A 104 -19.14 -2.43 2.87
N LEU A 105 -17.84 -2.78 2.87
CA LEU A 105 -16.84 -2.19 1.98
C LEU A 105 -15.67 -3.15 1.76
N VAL A 106 -15.13 -3.16 0.55
CA VAL A 106 -13.86 -3.81 0.20
C VAL A 106 -12.78 -2.75 0.01
N PHE A 107 -11.65 -2.90 0.68
CA PHE A 107 -10.40 -2.19 0.38
C PHE A 107 -9.39 -3.16 -0.22
N ASN A 108 -8.91 -2.85 -1.43
CA ASN A 108 -7.98 -3.71 -2.16
C ASN A 108 -6.59 -3.09 -2.34
N PRO A 109 -5.71 -3.15 -1.34
CA PRO A 109 -4.28 -2.86 -1.50
C PRO A 109 -3.47 -4.05 -2.03
N ALA A 110 -4.03 -5.28 -2.11
CA ALA A 110 -3.33 -6.43 -2.66
C ALA A 110 -2.87 -6.18 -4.10
N ALA A 111 -1.58 -6.32 -4.34
CA ALA A 111 -0.99 -6.15 -5.66
C ALA A 111 0.45 -6.69 -5.67
N MET A 112 0.92 -7.08 -6.85
CA MET A 112 2.35 -7.02 -7.14
C MET A 112 2.71 -5.56 -7.34
N ALA A 113 3.69 -5.05 -6.58
CA ALA A 113 4.02 -3.64 -6.54
C ALA A 113 5.46 -3.38 -7.01
N GLY A 114 5.70 -2.16 -7.50
CA GLY A 114 7.02 -1.71 -7.94
C GLY A 114 7.20 -1.72 -9.45
N VAL A 115 7.72 -0.61 -9.96
CA VAL A 115 7.95 -0.38 -11.40
C VAL A 115 9.00 -1.36 -11.93
N ARG A 116 10.19 -1.39 -11.32
CA ARG A 116 11.31 -2.21 -11.80
C ARG A 116 11.03 -3.72 -11.79
N PRO A 117 10.50 -4.33 -10.72
CA PRO A 117 10.16 -5.74 -10.75
C PRO A 117 9.11 -6.10 -11.81
N SER A 118 8.22 -5.18 -12.18
CA SER A 118 7.21 -5.42 -13.21
C SER A 118 7.80 -5.59 -14.61
N LEU A 119 9.01 -5.06 -14.86
CA LEU A 119 9.72 -5.27 -16.13
C LEU A 119 10.25 -6.70 -16.27
N LEU A 120 10.50 -7.37 -15.15
CA LEU A 120 11.04 -8.73 -15.13
C LEU A 120 9.95 -9.79 -15.31
N ASP A 121 8.75 -9.55 -14.77
CA ASP A 121 7.63 -10.50 -14.87
C ASP A 121 6.30 -9.75 -15.07
N PRO A 122 6.05 -9.16 -16.25
CA PRO A 122 4.84 -8.40 -16.52
C PRO A 122 3.56 -9.25 -16.44
N MET A 123 3.65 -10.54 -16.76
CA MET A 123 2.49 -11.45 -16.73
C MET A 123 2.00 -11.69 -15.30
N LEU A 124 2.90 -11.83 -14.33
CA LEU A 124 2.53 -11.93 -12.92
C LEU A 124 1.81 -10.66 -12.44
N TYR A 125 2.26 -9.49 -12.90
CA TYR A 125 1.64 -8.21 -12.54
C TYR A 125 0.23 -8.08 -13.12
N GLU A 126 0.03 -8.50 -14.36
CA GLU A 126 -1.30 -8.55 -14.98
C GLU A 126 -2.21 -9.52 -14.23
N ASP A 127 -1.77 -10.76 -14.01
CA ASP A 127 -2.55 -11.81 -13.37
C ASP A 127 -2.99 -11.42 -11.94
N VAL A 128 -2.08 -10.86 -11.13
CA VAL A 128 -2.43 -10.44 -9.77
C VAL A 128 -3.23 -9.15 -9.76
N ASN A 129 -2.74 -8.11 -10.44
CA ASN A 129 -3.29 -6.76 -10.27
C ASN A 129 -4.60 -6.57 -11.05
N VAL A 130 -4.71 -7.14 -12.25
CA VAL A 130 -5.90 -6.97 -13.10
C VAL A 130 -6.88 -8.12 -12.91
N ARG A 131 -6.46 -9.37 -13.16
CA ARG A 131 -7.34 -10.52 -13.01
C ARG A 131 -7.81 -10.71 -11.56
N GLY A 132 -6.90 -10.58 -10.58
CA GLY A 132 -7.26 -10.63 -9.16
C GLY A 132 -8.27 -9.55 -8.77
N TYR A 133 -8.09 -8.32 -9.24
CA TYR A 133 -9.04 -7.23 -9.05
C TYR A 133 -10.41 -7.53 -9.69
N MET A 134 -10.41 -8.04 -10.92
CA MET A 134 -11.65 -8.44 -11.62
C MET A 134 -12.43 -9.50 -10.86
N ASN A 135 -11.74 -10.48 -10.25
CA ASN A 135 -12.39 -11.47 -9.39
C ASN A 135 -13.12 -10.81 -8.22
N LEU A 136 -12.50 -9.83 -7.57
CA LEU A 136 -13.12 -9.10 -6.45
C LEU A 136 -14.36 -8.31 -6.91
N LEU A 137 -14.28 -7.63 -8.06
CA LEU A 137 -15.42 -6.87 -8.60
C LEU A 137 -16.60 -7.77 -8.95
N GLU A 138 -16.35 -8.94 -9.58
CA GLU A 138 -17.38 -9.92 -9.88
C GLU A 138 -18.02 -10.48 -8.59
N LEU A 139 -17.25 -10.66 -7.53
CA LEU A 139 -17.76 -11.08 -6.23
C LEU A 139 -18.55 -9.96 -5.54
N CYS A 140 -18.09 -8.72 -5.60
CA CYS A 140 -18.87 -7.58 -5.12
C CYS A 140 -20.24 -7.51 -5.82
N LYS A 141 -20.27 -7.66 -7.14
CA LYS A 141 -21.51 -7.73 -7.92
C LYS A 141 -22.40 -8.91 -7.46
N LYS A 142 -21.83 -10.12 -7.35
CA LYS A 142 -22.56 -11.35 -6.97
C LYS A 142 -23.18 -11.24 -5.57
N TYR A 143 -22.45 -10.70 -4.60
CA TYR A 143 -22.86 -10.64 -3.19
C TYR A 143 -23.44 -9.27 -2.77
N GLY A 144 -23.60 -8.35 -3.71
CA GLY A 144 -24.24 -7.06 -3.47
C GLY A 144 -23.39 -6.07 -2.66
N VAL A 145 -22.06 -6.22 -2.64
CA VAL A 145 -21.19 -5.23 -2.00
C VAL A 145 -21.10 -3.99 -2.87
N LYS A 146 -21.49 -2.84 -2.33
CA LYS A 146 -21.68 -1.59 -3.09
C LYS A 146 -20.58 -0.54 -2.88
N LYS A 147 -19.63 -0.76 -1.97
CA LYS A 147 -18.58 0.20 -1.65
C LYS A 147 -17.20 -0.44 -1.85
N PHE A 148 -16.35 0.22 -2.65
CA PHE A 148 -15.02 -0.31 -2.99
C PHE A 148 -13.98 0.79 -2.98
N VAL A 149 -12.85 0.56 -2.29
CA VAL A 149 -11.66 1.42 -2.34
C VAL A 149 -10.52 0.63 -2.98
N GLN A 150 -9.95 1.16 -4.05
CA GLN A 150 -8.84 0.55 -4.79
C GLN A 150 -7.54 1.30 -4.57
N ALA A 151 -6.48 0.59 -4.25
CA ALA A 151 -5.14 1.13 -4.28
C ALA A 151 -4.63 1.24 -5.72
N SER A 152 -4.67 2.46 -6.28
CA SER A 152 -3.96 2.83 -7.50
C SER A 152 -2.54 3.31 -7.16
N SER A 153 -1.90 4.07 -8.02
CA SER A 153 -0.51 4.52 -7.85
C SER A 153 -0.21 5.79 -8.64
N SER A 154 0.65 6.65 -8.11
CA SER A 154 1.22 7.77 -8.86
C SER A 154 2.02 7.34 -10.10
N SER A 155 2.42 6.07 -10.20
CA SER A 155 3.09 5.52 -11.39
C SER A 155 2.25 5.64 -12.68
N VAL A 156 0.92 5.79 -12.56
CA VAL A 156 0.03 6.00 -13.72
C VAL A 156 0.33 7.30 -14.46
N TYR A 157 0.94 8.29 -13.81
CA TYR A 157 1.34 9.55 -14.43
C TYR A 157 2.52 9.40 -15.40
N GLY A 158 3.28 8.31 -15.32
CA GLY A 158 4.41 8.04 -16.21
C GLY A 158 5.43 9.18 -16.19
N ASN A 159 5.84 9.62 -17.38
CA ASN A 159 6.76 10.74 -17.60
C ASN A 159 6.02 12.07 -17.87
N ASN A 160 4.87 12.29 -17.27
CA ASN A 160 4.18 13.57 -17.40
C ASN A 160 5.09 14.69 -16.89
N LYS A 161 5.23 15.75 -17.71
CA LYS A 161 6.09 16.90 -17.40
C LYS A 161 5.39 17.96 -16.55
N GLU A 162 4.06 17.93 -16.53
CA GLU A 162 3.27 18.89 -15.75
C GLU A 162 3.22 18.44 -14.29
N VAL A 163 3.83 19.21 -13.40
CA VAL A 163 3.83 19.01 -11.96
C VAL A 163 3.32 20.27 -11.26
N PRO A 164 2.58 20.15 -10.14
CA PRO A 164 2.16 18.92 -9.47
C PRO A 164 1.16 18.09 -10.29
N PHE A 165 1.19 16.76 -10.12
CA PHE A 165 0.32 15.84 -10.83
C PHE A 165 -1.13 15.99 -10.36
N LYS A 166 -2.04 16.26 -11.29
CA LYS A 166 -3.49 16.38 -11.05
C LYS A 166 -4.23 15.14 -11.52
N GLU A 167 -5.32 14.79 -10.85
CA GLU A 167 -6.15 13.63 -11.23
C GLU A 167 -6.79 13.79 -12.63
N THR A 168 -6.93 15.02 -13.11
CA THR A 168 -7.41 15.36 -14.45
C THR A 168 -6.39 15.19 -15.56
N ALA A 169 -5.11 14.92 -15.22
CA ALA A 169 -4.08 14.70 -16.20
C ALA A 169 -4.35 13.44 -17.03
N ILE A 170 -4.00 13.47 -18.32
CA ILE A 170 -4.04 12.31 -19.21
C ILE A 170 -2.97 11.32 -18.73
N VAL A 171 -3.38 10.09 -18.43
CA VAL A 171 -2.53 9.01 -17.90
C VAL A 171 -2.58 7.75 -18.79
N ASP A 172 -2.66 7.96 -20.10
CA ASP A 172 -2.79 6.87 -21.09
C ASP A 172 -1.43 6.34 -21.57
N PHE A 173 -0.33 7.01 -21.17
CA PHE A 173 1.03 6.69 -21.59
C PHE A 173 1.84 6.10 -20.44
N ALA A 174 1.40 4.93 -19.94
CA ALA A 174 2.11 4.20 -18.89
C ALA A 174 3.51 3.76 -19.39
N ILE A 175 4.52 3.91 -18.53
CA ILE A 175 5.92 3.57 -18.86
C ILE A 175 6.41 2.28 -18.17
N SER A 176 5.51 1.54 -17.53
CA SER A 176 5.80 0.22 -16.94
C SER A 176 4.57 -0.66 -16.90
N PRO A 177 4.72 -2.00 -16.90
CA PRO A 177 3.61 -2.94 -16.72
C PRO A 177 2.84 -2.67 -15.42
N TYR A 178 3.54 -2.35 -14.32
CA TYR A 178 2.89 -1.97 -13.06
C TYR A 178 1.95 -0.76 -13.22
N ALA A 179 2.42 0.31 -13.83
CA ALA A 179 1.60 1.50 -14.09
C ALA A 179 0.39 1.17 -14.97
N ALA A 180 0.59 0.39 -16.04
CA ALA A 180 -0.47 -0.05 -16.92
C ALA A 180 -1.53 -0.88 -16.18
N THR A 181 -1.13 -1.83 -15.32
CA THR A 181 -2.07 -2.62 -14.52
C THR A 181 -2.87 -1.76 -13.54
N LYS A 182 -2.26 -0.75 -12.92
CA LYS A 182 -2.97 0.18 -12.03
C LYS A 182 -3.95 1.05 -12.80
N LYS A 183 -3.59 1.56 -13.96
CA LYS A 183 -4.51 2.29 -14.84
C LYS A 183 -5.65 1.41 -15.32
N SER A 184 -5.39 0.15 -15.68
CA SER A 184 -6.42 -0.82 -16.04
C SER A 184 -7.46 -1.01 -14.93
N CYS A 185 -7.01 -1.06 -13.65
CA CYS A 185 -7.93 -1.12 -12.51
C CYS A 185 -8.83 0.12 -12.43
N GLU A 186 -8.31 1.34 -12.67
CA GLU A 186 -9.13 2.55 -12.68
C GLU A 186 -10.22 2.44 -13.77
N VAL A 187 -9.85 2.06 -14.99
CA VAL A 187 -10.80 1.96 -16.12
C VAL A 187 -11.86 0.88 -15.85
N MET A 188 -11.45 -0.31 -15.40
CA MET A 188 -12.39 -1.40 -15.08
C MET A 188 -13.28 -1.05 -13.90
N GLY A 189 -12.77 -0.36 -12.89
CA GLY A 189 -13.58 0.15 -11.77
C GLY A 189 -14.70 1.06 -12.24
N HIS A 190 -14.42 1.98 -13.16
CA HIS A 190 -15.46 2.84 -13.74
C HIS A 190 -16.55 2.04 -14.48
N VAL A 191 -16.18 0.98 -15.22
CA VAL A 191 -17.14 0.09 -15.88
C VAL A 191 -18.09 -0.56 -14.85
N TYR A 192 -17.54 -1.09 -13.74
CA TYR A 192 -18.35 -1.73 -12.70
C TYR A 192 -19.22 -0.73 -11.92
N HIS A 193 -18.73 0.49 -11.71
CA HIS A 193 -19.53 1.56 -11.17
C HIS A 193 -20.76 1.83 -12.06
N LYS A 194 -20.55 2.04 -13.36
CA LYS A 194 -21.64 2.37 -14.30
C LYS A 194 -22.65 1.24 -14.52
N LEU A 195 -22.17 -0.01 -14.62
CA LEU A 195 -23.04 -1.14 -14.94
C LEU A 195 -23.73 -1.75 -13.72
N TYR A 196 -23.08 -1.70 -12.53
CA TYR A 196 -23.54 -2.45 -11.37
C TYR A 196 -23.74 -1.59 -10.13
N ASN A 197 -23.63 -0.27 -10.24
CA ASN A 197 -23.79 0.68 -9.14
C ASN A 197 -22.90 0.32 -7.94
N ILE A 198 -21.62 0.03 -8.21
CA ILE A 198 -20.61 -0.12 -7.16
C ILE A 198 -19.90 1.22 -7.03
N ASP A 199 -20.10 1.89 -5.91
CA ASP A 199 -19.44 3.16 -5.62
C ASP A 199 -17.96 2.92 -5.32
N MET A 200 -17.07 3.70 -5.95
CA MET A 200 -15.64 3.46 -5.90
C MET A 200 -14.83 4.72 -5.67
N VAL A 201 -13.76 4.56 -4.90
CA VAL A 201 -12.66 5.51 -4.85
C VAL A 201 -11.37 4.81 -5.26
N GLN A 202 -10.66 5.41 -6.23
CA GLN A 202 -9.33 4.99 -6.68
C GLN A 202 -8.30 5.90 -6.04
N LEU A 203 -7.34 5.34 -5.29
CA LEU A 203 -6.35 6.11 -4.55
C LEU A 203 -5.00 6.01 -5.23
N ARG A 204 -4.54 7.10 -5.86
CA ARG A 204 -3.19 7.21 -6.42
C ARG A 204 -2.21 7.54 -5.32
N PHE A 205 -1.64 6.51 -4.68
CA PHE A 205 -0.62 6.68 -3.65
C PHE A 205 0.67 7.20 -4.26
N PHE A 206 1.24 8.21 -3.62
CA PHE A 206 2.62 8.62 -3.81
C PHE A 206 3.54 7.74 -2.96
N THR A 207 4.79 8.13 -2.75
CA THR A 207 5.74 7.23 -2.09
C THR A 207 5.47 7.14 -0.59
N VAL A 208 4.80 6.07 -0.17
CA VAL A 208 4.48 5.85 1.24
C VAL A 208 5.70 5.35 2.01
N TYR A 209 5.95 5.92 3.20
CA TYR A 209 7.00 5.47 4.10
C TYR A 209 6.53 5.47 5.56
N GLY A 210 7.30 4.81 6.44
CA GLY A 210 7.01 4.73 7.88
C GLY A 210 7.12 3.31 8.43
N PRO A 211 6.73 3.08 9.70
CA PRO A 211 6.68 1.76 10.33
C PRO A 211 6.01 0.70 9.45
N LYS A 212 6.52 -0.53 9.50
CA LYS A 212 6.08 -1.67 8.67
C LYS A 212 6.40 -1.54 7.17
N GLN A 213 7.16 -0.50 6.75
CA GLN A 213 7.56 -0.34 5.35
C GLN A 213 8.31 -1.57 4.82
N ARG A 214 8.04 -1.91 3.56
CA ARG A 214 8.69 -3.04 2.88
C ARG A 214 10.20 -2.84 2.76
N PRO A 215 11.00 -3.93 2.88
CA PRO A 215 12.47 -3.84 2.91
C PRO A 215 13.11 -3.47 1.55
N ASP A 216 12.37 -3.61 0.45
CA ASP A 216 12.82 -3.27 -0.90
C ASP A 216 12.76 -1.75 -1.18
N LEU A 217 12.04 -0.97 -0.36
CA LEU A 217 11.91 0.47 -0.53
C LEU A 217 13.12 1.24 0.02
N ALA A 218 13.46 2.35 -0.62
CA ALA A 218 14.71 3.08 -0.42
C ALA A 218 14.99 3.43 1.05
N ILE A 219 14.04 4.01 1.77
CA ILE A 219 14.23 4.41 3.18
C ILE A 219 14.58 3.20 4.05
N HIS A 220 13.84 2.09 3.91
CA HIS A 220 14.11 0.87 4.67
C HIS A 220 15.48 0.27 4.28
N LYS A 221 15.72 0.14 2.97
CA LYS A 221 16.97 -0.42 2.44
C LYS A 221 18.18 0.39 2.90
N PHE A 222 18.12 1.71 2.79
CA PHE A 222 19.24 2.58 3.17
C PHE A 222 19.46 2.58 4.68
N THR A 223 18.40 2.63 5.48
CA THR A 223 18.52 2.50 6.95
C THR A 223 19.25 1.22 7.34
N LYS A 224 18.87 0.08 6.72
CA LYS A 224 19.55 -1.20 6.95
C LYS A 224 21.04 -1.14 6.57
N MET A 225 21.32 -0.65 5.34
CA MET A 225 22.69 -0.59 4.83
C MET A 225 23.58 0.33 5.66
N ILE A 226 23.09 1.48 6.11
CA ILE A 226 23.84 2.41 6.97
C ILE A 226 24.15 1.76 8.32
N LEU A 227 23.19 1.05 8.94
CA LEU A 227 23.41 0.34 10.20
C LEU A 227 24.47 -0.77 10.07
N GLU A 228 24.51 -1.45 8.92
CA GLU A 228 25.44 -2.54 8.61
C GLU A 228 26.78 -2.06 8.03
N ASP A 229 27.07 -0.75 7.99
CA ASP A 229 28.27 -0.16 7.37
C ASP A 229 28.47 -0.54 5.89
N LYS A 230 27.36 -0.75 5.16
CA LYS A 230 27.36 -1.09 3.74
C LYS A 230 27.17 0.15 2.87
N PRO A 231 27.89 0.28 1.74
CA PRO A 231 27.68 1.39 0.80
C PRO A 231 26.26 1.42 0.27
N ILE A 232 25.61 2.61 0.29
CA ILE A 232 24.29 2.80 -0.29
C ILE A 232 24.42 3.31 -1.73
N PRO A 233 23.62 2.80 -2.70
CA PRO A 233 23.64 3.32 -4.06
C PRO A 233 23.09 4.75 -4.08
N PHE A 234 23.90 5.69 -4.53
CA PHE A 234 23.56 7.10 -4.64
C PHE A 234 23.59 7.51 -6.12
N TYR A 235 22.40 7.73 -6.69
CA TYR A 235 22.25 7.95 -8.13
C TYR A 235 22.37 9.42 -8.50
N GLY A 236 23.23 9.72 -9.48
CA GLY A 236 23.47 11.07 -9.96
C GLY A 236 24.07 11.97 -8.88
N ASP A 237 23.62 13.21 -8.84
CA ASP A 237 24.01 14.23 -7.85
C ASP A 237 23.08 14.29 -6.64
N GLY A 238 22.10 13.39 -6.56
CA GLY A 238 21.13 13.34 -5.47
C GLY A 238 19.99 14.35 -5.57
N THR A 239 19.83 15.04 -6.69
CA THR A 239 18.80 16.08 -6.89
C THR A 239 17.43 15.52 -7.28
N THR A 240 17.32 14.24 -7.65
CA THR A 240 16.02 13.60 -7.93
C THR A 240 15.09 13.72 -6.74
N LYS A 241 13.83 14.09 -7.00
CA LYS A 241 12.86 14.42 -5.94
C LYS A 241 11.68 13.47 -5.95
N ARG A 242 11.21 13.10 -4.76
CA ARG A 242 9.99 12.29 -4.58
C ARG A 242 9.09 12.93 -3.54
N ASP A 243 7.80 12.81 -3.77
CA ASP A 243 6.77 13.07 -2.76
C ASP A 243 6.70 11.85 -1.83
N TYR A 244 7.24 12.00 -0.62
CA TYR A 244 7.22 10.98 0.43
C TYR A 244 6.13 11.30 1.43
N THR A 245 5.18 10.39 1.61
CA THR A 245 4.04 10.57 2.50
C THR A 245 4.10 9.57 3.64
N TYR A 246 3.96 10.07 4.86
CA TYR A 246 4.01 9.21 6.05
C TYR A 246 2.79 8.28 6.12
N ILE A 247 2.98 7.08 6.63
CA ILE A 247 1.95 6.03 6.64
C ILE A 247 0.66 6.44 7.34
N ASP A 248 0.73 7.16 8.46
CA ASP A 248 -0.48 7.59 9.19
C ASP A 248 -1.29 8.61 8.39
N ASP A 249 -0.65 9.49 7.64
CA ASP A 249 -1.34 10.45 6.76
C ASP A 249 -2.01 9.74 5.58
N ILE A 250 -1.35 8.75 4.99
CA ILE A 250 -1.96 7.90 3.95
C ILE A 250 -3.17 7.15 4.50
N VAL A 251 -3.05 6.56 5.69
CA VAL A 251 -4.15 5.82 6.33
C VAL A 251 -5.32 6.74 6.68
N ASP A 252 -5.05 7.96 7.13
CA ASP A 252 -6.10 8.99 7.33
C ASP A 252 -6.86 9.27 6.02
N GLY A 253 -6.14 9.48 4.91
CA GLY A 253 -6.74 9.68 3.60
C GLY A 253 -7.59 8.48 3.13
N ILE A 254 -7.11 7.25 3.37
CA ILE A 254 -7.87 6.03 3.07
C ILE A 254 -9.17 5.98 3.89
N LEU A 255 -9.10 6.22 5.20
CA LEU A 255 -10.28 6.18 6.07
C LEU A 255 -11.28 7.30 5.76
N LYS A 256 -10.80 8.50 5.41
CA LYS A 256 -11.64 9.59 4.91
C LYS A 256 -12.33 9.23 3.60
N SER A 257 -11.63 8.55 2.70
CA SER A 257 -12.22 8.04 1.45
C SER A 257 -13.29 6.97 1.69
N MET A 258 -13.08 6.07 2.65
CA MET A 258 -14.11 5.10 3.07
C MET A 258 -15.34 5.82 3.65
N ASN A 259 -15.13 6.81 4.51
CA ASN A 259 -16.22 7.60 5.07
C ASN A 259 -16.97 8.39 3.98
N TYR A 260 -16.27 8.93 2.99
CA TYR A 260 -16.87 9.60 1.85
C TYR A 260 -17.82 8.67 1.08
N LEU A 261 -17.40 7.41 0.83
CA LEU A 261 -18.26 6.40 0.21
C LEU A 261 -19.50 6.06 1.06
N PHE A 262 -19.40 6.03 2.39
CA PHE A 262 -20.54 5.75 3.25
C PHE A 262 -21.57 6.88 3.30
N ASN A 263 -21.14 8.11 3.06
CA ASN A 263 -21.96 9.30 3.15
C ASN A 263 -22.50 9.79 1.80
N ASN A 264 -22.06 9.19 0.69
CA ASN A 264 -22.45 9.58 -0.66
C ASN A 264 -22.82 8.36 -1.50
N GLU A 265 -23.65 8.60 -2.51
CA GLU A 265 -24.11 7.61 -3.48
C GLU A 265 -23.71 8.01 -4.90
N ASN A 266 -23.66 7.04 -5.81
CA ASN A 266 -23.28 7.21 -7.21
C ASN A 266 -21.87 7.83 -7.34
N VAL A 267 -20.93 7.31 -6.55
CA VAL A 267 -19.56 7.81 -6.45
C VAL A 267 -18.61 7.01 -7.33
N TYR A 268 -17.92 7.69 -8.22
CA TYR A 268 -16.67 7.21 -8.82
C TYR A 268 -15.64 8.34 -8.79
N GLU A 269 -14.69 8.25 -7.90
CA GLU A 269 -13.69 9.29 -7.70
C GLU A 269 -12.26 8.74 -7.72
N ILE A 270 -11.34 9.57 -8.19
CA ILE A 270 -9.90 9.32 -8.12
C ILE A 270 -9.31 10.41 -7.24
N PHE A 271 -8.50 10.04 -6.24
CA PHE A 271 -7.77 10.97 -5.39
C PHE A 271 -6.28 10.69 -5.38
N ASN A 272 -5.49 11.74 -5.48
CA ASN A 272 -4.08 11.69 -5.11
C ASN A 272 -3.94 11.71 -3.59
N LEU A 273 -3.19 10.77 -3.05
CA LEU A 273 -2.74 10.81 -1.66
C LEU A 273 -1.22 10.91 -1.64
N GLY A 274 -0.75 12.10 -1.33
CA GLY A 274 0.64 12.53 -1.26
C GLY A 274 0.82 13.54 -0.15
N GLU A 275 2.06 13.96 0.11
CA GLU A 275 2.38 15.03 1.08
C GLU A 275 2.21 16.41 0.47
N SER A 276 2.23 16.49 -0.87
CA SER A 276 2.37 17.78 -1.58
C SER A 276 3.64 18.53 -1.17
N HIS A 277 4.66 17.81 -0.77
CA HIS A 277 6.01 18.26 -0.51
C HIS A 277 7.02 17.25 -1.09
N VAL A 278 8.11 17.76 -1.65
CA VAL A 278 9.09 16.91 -2.32
C VAL A 278 10.42 16.90 -1.59
N VAL A 279 10.98 15.72 -1.42
CA VAL A 279 12.27 15.49 -0.76
C VAL A 279 13.26 14.95 -1.79
N SER A 280 14.47 15.50 -1.83
CA SER A 280 15.55 15.02 -2.71
C SER A 280 16.18 13.73 -2.17
N LEU A 281 16.86 12.98 -3.04
CA LEU A 281 17.62 11.80 -2.62
C LEU A 281 18.68 12.19 -1.58
N LYS A 282 19.37 13.32 -1.79
CA LYS A 282 20.35 13.85 -0.84
C LYS A 282 19.73 14.14 0.53
N GLU A 283 18.64 14.91 0.55
CA GLU A 283 17.91 15.25 1.78
C GLU A 283 17.38 14.00 2.51
N MET A 284 16.90 12.98 1.78
CA MET A 284 16.47 11.72 2.36
C MET A 284 17.62 11.02 3.08
N VAL A 285 18.79 10.94 2.46
CA VAL A 285 19.97 10.29 3.05
C VAL A 285 20.42 11.08 4.29
N GLU A 286 20.56 12.39 4.21
CA GLU A 286 20.97 13.25 5.34
C GLU A 286 19.99 13.15 6.52
N THR A 287 18.69 13.03 6.24
CA THR A 287 17.67 12.87 7.28
C THR A 287 17.77 11.50 7.96
N ILE A 288 18.01 10.42 7.19
CA ILE A 288 18.23 9.08 7.75
C ILE A 288 19.52 9.05 8.61
N GLU A 289 20.62 9.63 8.13
CA GLU A 289 21.87 9.77 8.89
C GLU A 289 21.64 10.47 10.24
N SER A 290 20.94 11.59 10.21
CA SER A 290 20.61 12.35 11.41
C SER A 290 19.81 11.54 12.43
N ALA A 291 18.78 10.80 11.95
CA ALA A 291 17.95 9.97 12.81
C ALA A 291 18.69 8.74 13.38
N LEU A 292 19.67 8.23 12.65
CA LEU A 292 20.51 7.10 13.08
C LEU A 292 21.69 7.54 13.97
N GLY A 293 22.14 8.79 13.85
CA GLY A 293 23.40 9.27 14.42
C GLY A 293 24.63 8.66 13.73
N LYS A 294 24.50 8.25 12.45
CA LYS A 294 25.52 7.50 11.71
C LYS A 294 25.59 7.95 10.26
N LYS A 295 26.79 8.15 9.73
CA LYS A 295 26.99 8.56 8.34
C LYS A 295 26.88 7.40 7.35
N ALA A 296 26.31 7.67 6.19
CA ALA A 296 26.26 6.73 5.07
C ALA A 296 27.60 6.67 4.33
N ILE A 297 27.96 5.50 3.86
CA ILE A 297 28.97 5.31 2.83
C ILE A 297 28.26 5.38 1.48
N LEU A 298 28.60 6.36 0.65
CA LEU A 298 27.94 6.56 -0.64
C LEU A 298 28.68 5.79 -1.74
N ASP A 299 27.93 4.97 -2.50
CA ASP A 299 28.34 4.39 -3.78
C ASP A 299 27.69 5.19 -4.90
N ILE A 300 28.45 6.18 -5.41
CA ILE A 300 27.95 7.11 -6.44
C ILE A 300 27.84 6.39 -7.77
N GLN A 301 26.63 6.35 -8.31
CA GLN A 301 26.29 5.68 -9.57
C GLN A 301 25.63 6.66 -10.56
N PRO A 302 25.76 6.43 -11.88
CA PRO A 302 25.06 7.24 -12.86
C PRO A 302 23.55 7.11 -12.70
N MET A 303 22.80 8.13 -13.15
CA MET A 303 21.33 8.09 -13.22
C MET A 303 20.85 6.85 -13.95
N GLN A 304 19.85 6.18 -13.40
CA GLN A 304 19.31 4.97 -14.02
C GLN A 304 18.30 5.33 -15.14
N PRO A 305 18.36 4.64 -16.28
CA PRO A 305 17.37 4.83 -17.34
C PRO A 305 15.95 4.57 -16.84
N GLY A 306 15.01 5.46 -17.15
CA GLY A 306 13.60 5.32 -16.78
C GLY A 306 13.23 5.84 -15.39
N ASP A 307 14.18 6.38 -14.62
CA ASP A 307 13.86 7.12 -13.41
C ASP A 307 13.22 8.48 -13.74
N VAL A 308 12.16 8.82 -13.05
CA VAL A 308 11.47 10.11 -13.16
C VAL A 308 12.22 11.14 -12.32
N ASP A 309 12.49 12.32 -12.85
CA ASP A 309 13.22 13.37 -12.13
C ASP A 309 12.46 13.83 -10.88
N LYS A 310 11.13 13.92 -10.97
CA LYS A 310 10.29 14.43 -9.89
C LYS A 310 8.92 13.76 -9.87
N THR A 311 8.47 13.34 -8.69
CA THR A 311 7.05 13.04 -8.42
C THR A 311 6.52 14.05 -7.41
N TYR A 312 5.35 14.64 -7.69
CA TYR A 312 4.78 15.70 -6.86
C TYR A 312 3.26 15.69 -6.99
N ALA A 313 2.55 15.47 -5.88
CA ALA A 313 1.10 15.39 -5.84
C ALA A 313 0.46 16.78 -5.82
N ASP A 314 -0.58 16.99 -6.60
CA ASP A 314 -1.63 17.95 -6.29
C ASP A 314 -2.69 17.22 -5.45
N ILE A 315 -2.88 17.62 -4.22
CA ILE A 315 -3.86 17.03 -3.28
C ILE A 315 -5.10 17.91 -3.09
N SER A 316 -5.24 18.98 -3.87
CA SER A 316 -6.31 19.97 -3.71
C SER A 316 -7.69 19.35 -3.77
N LYS A 317 -7.89 18.36 -4.67
CA LYS A 317 -9.14 17.62 -4.79
C LYS A 317 -9.44 16.80 -3.53
N ALA A 318 -8.49 16.02 -3.06
CA ALA A 318 -8.65 15.22 -1.84
C ALA A 318 -8.88 16.12 -0.62
N LYS A 319 -8.18 17.26 -0.52
CA LYS A 319 -8.39 18.25 0.55
C LYS A 319 -9.81 18.81 0.52
N ALA A 320 -10.32 19.20 -0.64
CA ALA A 320 -11.64 19.80 -0.78
C ALA A 320 -12.78 18.79 -0.56
N MET A 321 -12.67 17.56 -1.07
CA MET A 321 -13.77 16.60 -1.08
C MET A 321 -13.81 15.71 0.16
N ILE A 322 -12.66 15.31 0.68
CA ILE A 322 -12.57 14.38 1.81
C ILE A 322 -11.85 14.94 3.03
N GLY A 323 -11.39 16.21 2.98
CA GLY A 323 -10.66 16.84 4.07
C GLY A 323 -9.28 16.24 4.32
N TYR A 324 -8.64 15.66 3.28
CA TYR A 324 -7.29 15.11 3.39
C TYR A 324 -6.28 16.23 3.59
N ASP A 325 -5.53 16.17 4.68
CA ASP A 325 -4.56 17.22 5.06
C ASP A 325 -3.38 16.55 5.81
N PRO A 326 -2.37 16.05 5.08
CA PRO A 326 -1.21 15.39 5.68
C PRO A 326 -0.44 16.36 6.57
N GLN A 327 0.03 15.90 7.74
CA GLN A 327 0.61 16.74 8.78
C GLN A 327 2.03 16.32 9.20
N THR A 328 2.46 15.12 8.82
CA THR A 328 3.72 14.57 9.30
C THR A 328 4.89 15.03 8.44
N ASN A 329 5.71 15.97 8.92
CA ASN A 329 6.90 16.35 8.18
C ASN A 329 7.90 15.19 8.04
N PHE A 330 8.73 15.24 6.98
CA PHE A 330 9.60 14.14 6.60
C PHE A 330 10.58 13.71 7.70
N SER A 331 11.18 14.67 8.41
CA SER A 331 12.16 14.39 9.46
C SER A 331 11.54 13.68 10.66
N GLU A 332 10.32 14.07 11.07
CA GLU A 332 9.57 13.41 12.12
C GLU A 332 9.18 11.98 11.72
N GLY A 333 8.69 11.81 10.48
CA GLY A 333 8.33 10.49 9.96
C GLY A 333 9.54 9.53 9.89
N ILE A 334 10.72 10.02 9.48
CA ILE A 334 11.96 9.23 9.49
C ILE A 334 12.37 8.85 10.92
N ARG A 335 12.27 9.77 11.88
CA ARG A 335 12.55 9.46 13.29
C ARG A 335 11.65 8.33 13.80
N LYS A 336 10.34 8.42 13.58
CA LYS A 336 9.37 7.37 13.94
C LYS A 336 9.69 6.03 13.24
N PHE A 337 10.07 6.07 11.97
CA PHE A 337 10.48 4.88 11.22
C PHE A 337 11.73 4.23 11.83
N VAL A 338 12.77 5.02 12.13
CA VAL A 338 14.03 4.52 12.72
C VAL A 338 13.79 3.95 14.12
N GLU A 339 12.95 4.58 14.93
CA GLU A 339 12.57 4.05 16.26
C GLU A 339 11.88 2.70 16.14
N TRP A 340 10.94 2.55 15.20
CA TRP A 340 10.30 1.28 14.91
C TRP A 340 11.32 0.25 14.42
N TYR A 341 12.19 0.63 13.48
CA TYR A 341 13.18 -0.26 12.89
C TYR A 341 14.14 -0.86 13.93
N LYS A 342 14.57 -0.07 14.91
CA LYS A 342 15.47 -0.52 15.99
C LYS A 342 14.82 -1.53 16.96
N ARG A 343 13.52 -1.69 16.93
CA ARG A 343 12.75 -2.65 17.77
C ARG A 343 12.45 -3.98 17.05
N GLN A 344 12.89 -4.15 15.78
CA GLN A 344 12.56 -5.31 14.96
C GLN A 344 13.45 -6.55 15.19
#